data_b0482b8611a6c5989d4c9eae9fa125f5
#
_entry.id   b0482b8611a6c5989d4c9eae9fa125f5
#
_cell.length_a   1.000
_cell.length_b   1.000
_cell.length_c   1.000
_cell.angle_alpha   90.00
_cell.angle_beta   90.00
_cell.angle_gamma   90.00
#
_symmetry.space_group_name_H-M   'P 1'
#
loop_
_entity.id
_entity.type
_entity.pdbx_description
1 polymer ?
#
loop_
_entity_poly.entity_id
_entity_poly.type
_entity_poly.pdbx_seq_one_letter_code
_entity_poly.pdbx_strand_id
1 'polypeptide(L)'
;MEISNISNSERSEILVQALPYIQKYQNKTVVIKYGGNAMINEELRDAVMTDIVLLRSVGVNVVLVHGGGPEISEMLNRIGKQSRFVDGLRYTDKETIDVVQMVLAGKVNKHLVQLISKHGGKSIGLCGLDGDMIKARKYTKADIGFVGEITEINTDVINHSLENKYIPVVSSVATGENGEVYNINADTAAASLAAALHAEKLLLMTDISGLLMDKEDESTLIHDVQVSEIPSLKSQGVISGGMIPKIDCCVEAVRRGVLQTNIIDGRIPHSILMELFTDEGFGTMFHG
;
A
#
# COMPACT_ATOMS: atom_id res chain seq x y z
N MET A 1 -20.96 -18.88 2.37
CA MET A 1 -20.97 -20.19 3.11
C MET A 1 -20.78 -19.85 4.57
N GLU A 2 -21.70 -20.23 5.45
CA GLU A 2 -21.49 -19.97 6.88
C GLU A 2 -20.38 -20.90 7.40
N ILE A 3 -19.41 -20.36 8.12
CA ILE A 3 -18.28 -21.11 8.73
C ILE A 3 -18.77 -22.26 9.62
N SER A 4 -20.02 -22.15 10.15
CA SER A 4 -20.71 -23.20 10.91
C SER A 4 -20.95 -24.50 10.13
N ASN A 5 -20.98 -24.45 8.79
CA ASN A 5 -21.30 -25.60 7.93
C ASN A 5 -20.06 -26.40 7.48
N ILE A 6 -18.86 -25.96 7.87
CA ILE A 6 -17.60 -26.63 7.52
C ILE A 6 -17.24 -27.61 8.65
N SER A 7 -17.04 -28.87 8.30
CA SER A 7 -16.66 -29.93 9.24
C SER A 7 -15.28 -29.65 9.89
N ASN A 8 -15.00 -30.26 11.03
CA ASN A 8 -13.70 -30.11 11.69
C ASN A 8 -12.54 -30.64 10.82
N SER A 9 -12.78 -31.65 9.98
CA SER A 9 -11.78 -32.17 9.03
C SER A 9 -11.44 -31.13 7.98
N GLU A 10 -12.45 -30.54 7.34
CA GLU A 10 -12.27 -29.48 6.33
C GLU A 10 -11.57 -28.25 6.90
N ARG A 11 -11.92 -27.84 8.14
CA ARG A 11 -11.21 -26.73 8.82
C ARG A 11 -9.73 -27.04 9.04
N SER A 12 -9.42 -28.27 9.45
CA SER A 12 -8.02 -28.69 9.65
C SER A 12 -7.26 -28.71 8.34
N GLU A 13 -7.89 -29.16 7.25
CA GLU A 13 -7.30 -29.22 5.93
C GLU A 13 -6.99 -27.83 5.37
N ILE A 14 -7.91 -26.88 5.50
CA ILE A 14 -7.71 -25.47 5.12
C ILE A 14 -6.49 -24.89 5.87
N LEU A 15 -6.36 -25.14 7.18
CA LEU A 15 -5.22 -24.65 7.96
C LEU A 15 -3.89 -25.29 7.51
N VAL A 16 -3.90 -26.57 7.16
CA VAL A 16 -2.69 -27.29 6.67
C VAL A 16 -2.31 -26.78 5.28
N GLN A 17 -3.28 -26.49 4.42
CA GLN A 17 -3.02 -25.91 3.08
C GLN A 17 -2.29 -24.56 3.13
N ALA A 18 -2.47 -23.77 4.18
CA ALA A 18 -1.76 -22.51 4.34
C ALA A 18 -0.26 -22.68 4.71
N LEU A 19 0.18 -23.87 5.17
CA LEU A 19 1.52 -24.10 5.70
C LEU A 19 2.64 -23.79 4.68
N PRO A 20 2.61 -24.22 3.42
CA PRO A 20 3.65 -23.92 2.43
C PRO A 20 3.84 -22.41 2.21
N TYR A 21 2.76 -21.64 2.20
CA TYR A 21 2.78 -20.19 2.03
C TYR A 21 3.33 -19.49 3.27
N ILE A 22 2.94 -19.94 4.48
CA ILE A 22 3.51 -19.44 5.73
C ILE A 22 5.02 -19.64 5.73
N GLN A 23 5.51 -20.82 5.35
CA GLN A 23 6.95 -21.12 5.24
C GLN A 23 7.65 -20.25 4.18
N LYS A 24 7.00 -20.01 3.03
CA LYS A 24 7.52 -19.14 1.96
C LYS A 24 7.75 -17.71 2.42
N TYR A 25 6.81 -17.15 3.19
CA TYR A 25 6.86 -15.74 3.62
C TYR A 25 7.45 -15.53 5.02
N GLN A 26 7.78 -16.57 5.75
CA GLN A 26 8.38 -16.47 7.09
C GLN A 26 9.70 -15.68 7.04
N ASN A 27 9.82 -14.65 7.87
CA ASN A 27 10.92 -13.68 7.91
C ASN A 27 11.13 -12.86 6.63
N LYS A 28 10.24 -12.97 5.66
CA LYS A 28 10.25 -12.12 4.46
C LYS A 28 9.52 -10.82 4.73
N THR A 29 9.94 -9.75 4.07
CA THR A 29 9.28 -8.45 4.16
C THR A 29 8.21 -8.33 3.08
N VAL A 30 6.99 -8.00 3.51
CA VAL A 30 5.86 -7.67 2.64
C VAL A 30 5.44 -6.23 2.93
N VAL A 31 5.45 -5.40 1.90
CA VAL A 31 4.95 -4.02 1.98
C VAL A 31 3.52 -3.98 1.45
N ILE A 32 2.62 -3.42 2.23
CA ILE A 32 1.20 -3.30 1.89
C ILE A 32 0.84 -1.82 1.81
N LYS A 33 0.47 -1.36 0.62
CA LYS A 33 -0.11 -0.03 0.46
C LYS A 33 -1.61 -0.12 0.74
N TYR A 34 -2.05 0.57 1.77
CA TYR A 34 -3.43 0.65 2.22
C TYR A 34 -4.11 1.93 1.74
N GLY A 35 -5.28 1.80 1.11
CA GLY A 35 -6.01 2.95 0.56
C GLY A 35 -7.35 2.53 -0.04
N GLY A 36 -8.03 3.47 -0.69
CA GLY A 36 -9.31 3.22 -1.34
C GLY A 36 -10.47 2.97 -0.37
N ASN A 37 -11.46 2.21 -0.80
CA ASN A 37 -12.67 1.90 -0.04
C ASN A 37 -12.37 1.17 1.29
N ALA A 38 -11.27 0.42 1.38
CA ALA A 38 -10.84 -0.21 2.62
C ALA A 38 -10.58 0.79 3.77
N MET A 39 -10.31 2.06 3.45
CA MET A 39 -10.15 3.10 4.48
C MET A 39 -11.49 3.63 5.01
N ILE A 40 -12.53 3.61 4.17
CA ILE A 40 -13.83 4.24 4.45
C ILE A 40 -14.80 3.24 5.09
N ASN A 41 -14.81 2.00 4.61
CA ASN A 41 -15.68 0.94 5.10
C ASN A 41 -15.08 0.29 6.35
N GLU A 42 -15.85 0.25 7.44
CA GLU A 42 -15.39 -0.26 8.74
C GLU A 42 -15.12 -1.77 8.72
N GLU A 43 -15.95 -2.55 8.06
CA GLU A 43 -15.80 -4.00 7.94
C GLU A 43 -14.54 -4.38 7.14
N LEU A 44 -14.32 -3.71 6.00
CA LEU A 44 -13.12 -3.91 5.18
C LEU A 44 -11.86 -3.48 5.93
N ARG A 45 -11.93 -2.39 6.68
CA ARG A 45 -10.83 -1.91 7.51
C ARG A 45 -10.46 -2.90 8.61
N ASP A 46 -11.44 -3.45 9.32
CA ASP A 46 -11.23 -4.46 10.35
C ASP A 46 -10.66 -5.77 9.76
N ALA A 47 -11.12 -6.18 8.58
CA ALA A 47 -10.57 -7.34 7.86
C ALA A 47 -9.08 -7.12 7.53
N VAL A 48 -8.70 -5.97 6.96
CA VAL A 48 -7.29 -5.64 6.65
C VAL A 48 -6.43 -5.64 7.90
N MET A 49 -6.90 -5.07 9.02
CA MET A 49 -6.11 -5.05 10.27
C MET A 49 -5.94 -6.47 10.84
N THR A 50 -6.95 -7.30 10.72
CA THR A 50 -6.88 -8.72 11.09
C THR A 50 -5.84 -9.46 10.25
N ASP A 51 -5.85 -9.26 8.93
CA ASP A 51 -4.89 -9.88 8.00
C ASP A 51 -3.45 -9.50 8.35
N ILE A 52 -3.20 -8.21 8.57
CA ILE A 52 -1.88 -7.68 8.94
C ILE A 52 -1.37 -8.32 10.25
N VAL A 53 -2.24 -8.41 11.26
CA VAL A 53 -1.88 -9.02 12.56
C VAL A 53 -1.64 -10.51 12.40
N LEU A 54 -2.44 -11.21 11.59
CA LEU A 54 -2.24 -12.63 11.31
C LEU A 54 -0.90 -12.87 10.61
N LEU A 55 -0.60 -12.12 9.54
CA LEU A 55 0.68 -12.20 8.83
C LEU A 55 1.87 -12.00 9.78
N ARG A 56 1.80 -10.98 10.64
CA ARG A 56 2.85 -10.75 11.63
C ARG A 56 2.98 -11.91 12.63
N SER A 57 1.86 -12.48 13.05
CA SER A 57 1.81 -13.59 14.02
C SER A 57 2.43 -14.88 13.47
N VAL A 58 2.33 -15.12 12.16
CA VAL A 58 2.97 -16.27 11.49
C VAL A 58 4.41 -16.00 11.04
N GLY A 59 4.98 -14.83 11.39
CA GLY A 59 6.40 -14.52 11.19
C GLY A 59 6.72 -13.70 9.94
N VAL A 60 5.73 -13.16 9.23
CA VAL A 60 5.95 -12.23 8.11
C VAL A 60 6.33 -10.85 8.65
N ASN A 61 7.31 -10.19 8.05
CA ASN A 61 7.65 -8.80 8.34
C ASN A 61 6.75 -7.88 7.51
N VAL A 62 5.71 -7.32 8.14
CA VAL A 62 4.73 -6.46 7.46
C VAL A 62 5.06 -5.00 7.67
N VAL A 63 5.09 -4.22 6.58
CA VAL A 63 5.16 -2.76 6.58
C VAL A 63 3.89 -2.22 5.93
N LEU A 64 3.09 -1.46 6.68
CA LEU A 64 1.87 -0.85 6.20
C LEU A 64 2.13 0.59 5.75
N VAL A 65 1.93 0.91 4.48
CA VAL A 65 2.04 2.26 3.94
C VAL A 65 0.66 2.79 3.63
N HIS A 66 0.34 3.99 4.08
CA HIS A 66 -1.00 4.54 3.88
C HIS A 66 -0.98 5.96 3.31
N GLY A 67 -2.03 6.28 2.58
CA GLY A 67 -2.43 7.64 2.23
C GLY A 67 -3.51 8.17 3.20
N GLY A 68 -4.42 9.01 2.66
CA GLY A 68 -5.53 9.61 3.41
C GLY A 68 -6.15 10.74 2.61
N GLY A 69 -6.30 10.54 1.30
CA GLY A 69 -6.86 11.55 0.39
C GLY A 69 -8.25 12.05 0.81
N PRO A 70 -9.19 11.14 1.15
CA PRO A 70 -10.52 11.53 1.66
C PRO A 70 -10.45 12.37 2.93
N GLU A 71 -9.66 11.97 3.91
CA GLU A 71 -9.51 12.64 5.21
C GLU A 71 -8.85 14.03 5.06
N ILE A 72 -7.88 14.15 4.14
CA ILE A 72 -7.29 15.46 3.80
C ILE A 72 -8.36 16.36 3.17
N SER A 73 -9.14 15.82 2.20
CA SER A 73 -10.20 16.60 1.54
C SER A 73 -11.29 17.03 2.52
N GLU A 74 -11.69 16.14 3.44
CA GLU A 74 -12.63 16.45 4.52
C GLU A 74 -12.10 17.62 5.39
N MET A 75 -10.84 17.52 5.83
CA MET A 75 -10.25 18.55 6.68
C MET A 75 -10.10 19.88 5.96
N LEU A 76 -9.67 19.89 4.71
CA LEU A 76 -9.61 21.11 3.89
C LEU A 76 -10.99 21.75 3.75
N ASN A 77 -12.03 20.96 3.46
CA ASN A 77 -13.40 21.46 3.37
C ASN A 77 -13.88 22.08 4.71
N ARG A 78 -13.52 21.49 5.85
CA ARG A 78 -13.87 22.02 7.19
C ARG A 78 -13.25 23.38 7.48
N ILE A 79 -12.10 23.69 6.88
CA ILE A 79 -11.45 25.00 6.99
C ILE A 79 -11.79 25.94 5.81
N GLY A 80 -12.78 25.57 4.97
CA GLY A 80 -13.26 26.39 3.86
C GLY A 80 -12.38 26.33 2.61
N LYS A 81 -11.48 25.35 2.49
CA LYS A 81 -10.55 25.20 1.38
C LYS A 81 -10.90 24.00 0.49
N GLN A 82 -10.97 24.23 -0.82
CA GLN A 82 -11.27 23.18 -1.80
C GLN A 82 -9.99 22.45 -2.23
N SER A 83 -10.08 21.12 -2.33
CA SER A 83 -9.04 20.30 -2.92
C SER A 83 -8.95 20.50 -4.44
N ARG A 84 -7.72 20.64 -4.96
CA ARG A 84 -7.44 20.68 -6.40
C ARG A 84 -6.48 19.55 -6.75
N PHE A 85 -6.64 18.99 -7.95
CA PHE A 85 -5.78 17.93 -8.46
C PHE A 85 -5.26 18.28 -9.85
N VAL A 86 -4.02 17.88 -10.13
CA VAL A 86 -3.36 17.98 -11.42
C VAL A 86 -2.76 16.61 -11.71
N ASP A 87 -3.17 15.99 -12.79
CA ASP A 87 -2.72 14.63 -13.21
C ASP A 87 -2.82 13.59 -12.07
N GLY A 88 -3.88 13.66 -11.27
CA GLY A 88 -4.10 12.76 -10.13
C GLY A 88 -3.32 13.10 -8.86
N LEU A 89 -2.42 14.08 -8.89
CA LEU A 89 -1.68 14.57 -7.74
C LEU A 89 -2.40 15.78 -7.12
N ARG A 90 -2.45 15.84 -5.79
CA ARG A 90 -3.07 16.95 -5.06
C ARG A 90 -2.20 18.20 -5.16
N TYR A 91 -2.73 19.28 -5.73
CA TYR A 91 -2.10 20.60 -5.60
C TYR A 91 -1.97 20.94 -4.11
N THR A 92 -0.74 21.17 -3.65
CA THR A 92 -0.42 21.27 -2.23
C THR A 92 0.33 22.56 -1.95
N ASP A 93 -0.40 23.67 -1.69
CA ASP A 93 0.21 24.92 -1.24
C ASP A 93 0.65 24.84 0.23
N LYS A 94 1.22 25.92 0.77
CA LYS A 94 1.79 25.96 2.13
C LYS A 94 0.78 25.58 3.21
N GLU A 95 -0.45 26.09 3.15
CA GLU A 95 -1.49 25.75 4.12
C GLU A 95 -1.98 24.31 3.93
N THR A 96 -2.05 23.84 2.68
CA THR A 96 -2.44 22.46 2.39
C THR A 96 -1.40 21.45 2.90
N ILE A 97 -0.08 21.73 2.81
CA ILE A 97 0.92 20.77 3.31
C ILE A 97 0.86 20.66 4.84
N ASP A 98 0.58 21.74 5.56
CA ASP A 98 0.39 21.70 6.99
C ASP A 98 -0.80 20.81 7.37
N VAL A 99 -1.93 20.90 6.64
CA VAL A 99 -3.08 20.01 6.81
C VAL A 99 -2.74 18.56 6.45
N VAL A 100 -2.03 18.33 5.34
CA VAL A 100 -1.58 16.99 4.92
C VAL A 100 -0.76 16.33 6.02
N GLN A 101 0.23 17.02 6.56
CA GLN A 101 1.07 16.50 7.64
C GLN A 101 0.24 16.17 8.89
N MET A 102 -0.61 17.09 9.35
CA MET A 102 -1.48 16.87 10.52
C MET A 102 -2.41 15.66 10.32
N VAL A 103 -3.03 15.56 9.15
CA VAL A 103 -3.98 14.49 8.87
C VAL A 103 -3.29 13.15 8.70
N LEU A 104 -2.25 13.09 7.86
CA LEU A 104 -1.58 11.81 7.57
C LEU A 104 -0.78 11.31 8.77
N ALA A 105 0.13 12.10 9.33
CA ALA A 105 1.00 11.66 10.42
C ALA A 105 0.31 11.63 11.78
N GLY A 106 -0.69 12.48 11.99
CA GLY A 106 -1.43 12.57 13.24
C GLY A 106 -2.71 11.74 13.26
N LYS A 107 -3.73 12.12 12.47
CA LYS A 107 -5.07 11.51 12.52
C LYS A 107 -5.07 10.08 11.96
N VAL A 108 -4.73 9.91 10.69
CA VAL A 108 -4.87 8.63 9.99
C VAL A 108 -3.88 7.61 10.52
N ASN A 109 -2.60 7.97 10.59
CA ASN A 109 -1.54 7.08 11.08
C ASN A 109 -1.84 6.53 12.47
N LYS A 110 -2.16 7.40 13.43
CA LYS A 110 -2.41 6.97 14.82
C LYS A 110 -3.71 6.20 14.98
N HIS A 111 -4.70 6.47 14.14
CA HIS A 111 -5.92 5.65 14.09
C HIS A 111 -5.63 4.22 13.63
N LEU A 112 -4.81 4.03 12.57
CA LEU A 112 -4.40 2.70 12.10
C LEU A 112 -3.57 1.96 13.16
N VAL A 113 -2.64 2.62 13.83
CA VAL A 113 -1.88 2.06 14.96
C VAL A 113 -2.82 1.56 16.07
N GLN A 114 -3.83 2.35 16.42
CA GLN A 114 -4.83 1.98 17.42
C GLN A 114 -5.65 0.75 16.98
N LEU A 115 -6.07 0.70 15.70
CA LEU A 115 -6.82 -0.43 15.17
C LEU A 115 -6.00 -1.72 15.17
N ILE A 116 -4.75 -1.69 14.72
CA ILE A 116 -3.85 -2.85 14.79
C ILE A 116 -3.70 -3.33 16.24
N SER A 117 -3.58 -2.40 17.20
CA SER A 117 -3.50 -2.74 18.62
C SER A 117 -4.79 -3.38 19.14
N LYS A 118 -5.98 -2.91 18.69
CA LYS A 118 -7.29 -3.49 19.02
C LYS A 118 -7.37 -4.95 18.56
N HIS A 119 -6.74 -5.31 17.43
CA HIS A 119 -6.65 -6.68 16.92
C HIS A 119 -5.48 -7.49 17.53
N GLY A 120 -4.80 -6.98 18.56
CA GLY A 120 -3.70 -7.67 19.26
C GLY A 120 -2.33 -7.54 18.61
N GLY A 121 -2.19 -6.72 17.57
CA GLY A 121 -0.92 -6.44 16.93
C GLY A 121 -0.09 -5.40 17.68
N LYS A 122 1.23 -5.44 17.50
CA LYS A 122 2.20 -4.48 18.03
C LYS A 122 2.65 -3.58 16.91
N SER A 123 2.21 -2.33 16.87
CA SER A 123 2.52 -1.42 15.77
C SER A 123 3.16 -0.11 16.25
N ILE A 124 3.87 0.53 15.33
CA ILE A 124 4.46 1.85 15.53
C ILE A 124 4.12 2.73 14.32
N GLY A 125 3.63 3.94 14.59
CA GLY A 125 3.30 4.90 13.54
C GLY A 125 4.47 5.81 13.24
N LEU A 126 4.85 5.85 11.97
CA LEU A 126 5.97 6.60 11.41
C LEU A 126 5.50 7.47 10.23
N CYS A 127 6.30 8.47 9.91
CA CYS A 127 6.22 9.23 8.66
C CYS A 127 7.63 9.43 8.09
N GLY A 128 7.75 9.89 6.86
CA GLY A 128 9.06 10.05 6.23
C GLY A 128 10.00 11.04 6.91
N LEU A 129 9.47 11.88 7.84
CA LEU A 129 10.28 12.81 8.64
C LEU A 129 11.02 12.11 9.77
N ASP A 130 10.53 10.95 10.24
CA ASP A 130 11.12 10.21 11.35
C ASP A 130 12.47 9.61 10.91
N GLY A 131 13.58 10.07 11.48
CA GLY A 131 14.92 9.61 11.14
C GLY A 131 15.32 9.86 9.67
N ASP A 132 14.78 10.90 9.04
CA ASP A 132 14.98 11.21 7.61
C ASP A 132 14.65 10.00 6.71
N MET A 133 13.62 9.24 7.07
CA MET A 133 13.28 7.97 6.43
C MET A 133 12.93 8.13 4.94
N ILE A 134 12.22 9.21 4.57
CA ILE A 134 11.90 9.52 3.18
C ILE A 134 12.38 10.93 2.87
N LYS A 135 13.43 11.05 2.07
CA LYS A 135 13.88 12.33 1.53
C LYS A 135 13.28 12.60 0.17
N ALA A 136 12.89 13.83 -0.08
CA ALA A 136 12.27 14.24 -1.34
C ALA A 136 12.75 15.62 -1.77
N ARG A 137 12.66 15.87 -3.06
CA ARG A 137 12.77 17.21 -3.67
C ARG A 137 11.41 17.64 -4.20
N LYS A 138 11.25 18.92 -4.46
CA LYS A 138 10.04 19.45 -5.11
C LYS A 138 9.79 18.73 -6.45
N TYR A 139 8.52 18.38 -6.69
CA TYR A 139 8.08 17.80 -7.97
C TYR A 139 8.38 18.73 -9.13
N THR A 140 9.01 18.21 -10.19
CA THR A 140 9.60 19.04 -11.28
C THR A 140 8.74 19.09 -12.55
N LYS A 141 7.84 18.12 -12.77
CA LYS A 141 7.05 18.04 -14.02
C LYS A 141 5.89 19.04 -14.08
N ALA A 142 5.45 19.57 -12.94
CA ALA A 142 4.42 20.60 -12.85
C ALA A 142 4.61 21.41 -11.56
N ASP A 143 4.21 22.68 -11.56
CA ASP A 143 4.19 23.47 -10.32
C ASP A 143 2.89 23.21 -9.55
N ILE A 144 2.97 22.21 -8.68
CA ILE A 144 1.86 21.75 -7.82
C ILE A 144 2.17 21.94 -6.32
N GLY A 145 3.05 22.88 -6.01
CA GLY A 145 3.40 23.29 -4.65
C GLY A 145 4.30 22.28 -3.94
N PHE A 146 3.95 21.92 -2.70
CA PHE A 146 4.71 21.02 -1.82
C PHE A 146 4.41 19.55 -2.09
N VAL A 147 4.40 19.14 -3.36
CA VAL A 147 4.43 17.75 -3.78
C VAL A 147 5.86 17.34 -4.03
N GLY A 148 6.26 16.16 -3.57
CA GLY A 148 7.65 15.71 -3.64
C GLY A 148 7.87 14.53 -4.57
N GLU A 149 9.11 14.48 -5.12
CA GLU A 149 9.72 13.31 -5.75
C GLU A 149 10.71 12.71 -4.75
N ILE A 150 10.59 11.42 -4.44
CA ILE A 150 11.51 10.74 -3.52
C ILE A 150 12.91 10.68 -4.13
N THR A 151 13.90 11.09 -3.36
CA THR A 151 15.31 11.05 -3.75
C THR A 151 16.08 9.96 -3.03
N GLU A 152 15.73 9.68 -1.77
CA GLU A 152 16.43 8.70 -0.93
C GLU A 152 15.46 8.08 0.08
N ILE A 153 15.67 6.81 0.41
CA ILE A 153 14.99 6.10 1.50
C ILE A 153 16.04 5.59 2.49
N ASN A 154 15.90 5.99 3.75
CA ASN A 154 16.63 5.41 4.88
C ASN A 154 15.72 4.38 5.58
N THR A 155 16.13 3.12 5.59
CA THR A 155 15.35 2.00 6.14
C THR A 155 15.63 1.71 7.62
N ASP A 156 16.55 2.40 8.27
CA ASP A 156 17.04 2.08 9.61
C ASP A 156 15.92 1.99 10.65
N VAL A 157 15.03 3.00 10.68
CA VAL A 157 13.92 3.04 11.64
C VAL A 157 12.93 1.91 11.41
N ILE A 158 12.67 1.57 10.13
CA ILE A 158 11.78 0.46 9.77
C ILE A 158 12.42 -0.87 10.17
N ASN A 159 13.67 -1.11 9.80
CA ASN A 159 14.39 -2.35 10.13
C ASN A 159 14.45 -2.57 11.64
N HIS A 160 14.82 -1.52 12.41
CA HIS A 160 14.82 -1.60 13.87
C HIS A 160 13.43 -1.93 14.44
N SER A 161 12.37 -1.37 13.86
CA SER A 161 11.00 -1.67 14.27
C SER A 161 10.62 -3.12 13.96
N LEU A 162 10.98 -3.65 12.79
CA LEU A 162 10.72 -5.04 12.40
C LEU A 162 11.48 -6.04 13.27
N GLU A 163 12.76 -5.78 13.57
CA GLU A 163 13.60 -6.58 14.47
C GLU A 163 12.97 -6.70 15.87
N ASN A 164 12.37 -5.60 16.36
CA ASN A 164 11.67 -5.56 17.63
C ASN A 164 10.21 -6.04 17.55
N LYS A 165 9.84 -6.70 16.44
CA LYS A 165 8.53 -7.30 16.18
C LYS A 165 7.37 -6.30 16.14
N TYR A 166 7.62 -5.03 15.87
CA TYR A 166 6.58 -4.07 15.56
C TYR A 166 6.13 -4.20 14.10
N ILE A 167 4.92 -3.72 13.84
CA ILE A 167 4.38 -3.47 12.50
C ILE A 167 4.55 -1.97 12.24
N PRO A 168 5.50 -1.53 11.39
CA PRO A 168 5.61 -0.13 10.99
C PRO A 168 4.39 0.29 10.17
N VAL A 169 3.76 1.41 10.56
CA VAL A 169 2.66 2.06 9.85
C VAL A 169 3.18 3.40 9.33
N VAL A 170 3.40 3.53 8.04
CA VAL A 170 4.12 4.65 7.44
C VAL A 170 3.17 5.53 6.65
N SER A 171 3.11 6.82 6.99
CA SER A 171 2.39 7.82 6.20
C SER A 171 3.28 8.45 5.12
N SER A 172 2.68 8.79 3.98
CA SER A 172 3.36 9.27 2.78
C SER A 172 3.70 10.78 2.82
N VAL A 173 4.43 11.19 3.86
CA VAL A 173 4.98 12.55 4.04
C VAL A 173 6.51 12.43 4.05
N ALA A 174 7.22 13.34 3.40
CA ALA A 174 8.67 13.28 3.27
C ALA A 174 9.35 14.61 3.68
N THR A 175 10.64 14.53 4.00
CA THR A 175 11.48 15.70 4.31
C THR A 175 12.24 16.18 3.08
N GLY A 176 12.36 17.50 2.93
CA GLY A 176 13.23 18.14 1.95
C GLY A 176 14.60 18.48 2.52
N GLU A 177 15.52 18.83 1.65
CA GLU A 177 16.92 19.12 2.00
C GLU A 177 17.07 20.29 3.01
N ASN A 178 16.18 21.29 2.94
CA ASN A 178 16.21 22.45 3.84
C ASN A 178 15.12 22.36 4.95
N GLY A 179 14.58 21.16 5.20
CA GLY A 179 13.55 20.93 6.21
C GLY A 179 12.12 21.21 5.72
N GLU A 180 11.90 21.35 4.42
CA GLU A 180 10.56 21.42 3.87
C GLU A 180 9.85 20.08 4.08
N VAL A 181 8.51 20.15 4.14
CA VAL A 181 7.67 18.95 4.16
C VAL A 181 7.02 18.79 2.79
N TYR A 182 7.05 17.56 2.25
CA TYR A 182 6.44 17.22 0.98
C TYR A 182 5.36 16.16 1.11
N ASN A 183 4.26 16.36 0.39
CA ASN A 183 3.22 15.38 0.17
C ASN A 183 3.67 14.40 -0.92
N ILE A 184 3.73 13.12 -0.59
CA ILE A 184 4.14 12.06 -1.52
C ILE A 184 2.92 11.23 -1.90
N ASN A 185 2.83 10.81 -3.16
CA ASN A 185 1.84 9.81 -3.57
C ASN A 185 2.10 8.50 -2.81
N ALA A 186 1.05 7.93 -2.21
CA ALA A 186 1.20 6.77 -1.33
C ALA A 186 1.62 5.49 -2.08
N ASP A 187 1.22 5.32 -3.36
CA ASP A 187 1.65 4.18 -4.18
C ASP A 187 3.16 4.31 -4.47
N THR A 188 3.62 5.53 -4.80
CA THR A 188 5.05 5.83 -4.99
C THR A 188 5.86 5.62 -3.71
N ALA A 189 5.35 6.08 -2.56
CA ALA A 189 6.01 5.86 -1.27
C ALA A 189 6.15 4.37 -0.96
N ALA A 190 5.08 3.60 -1.15
CA ALA A 190 5.09 2.15 -0.92
C ALA A 190 6.06 1.41 -1.85
N ALA A 191 6.08 1.76 -3.14
CA ALA A 191 7.01 1.18 -4.11
C ALA A 191 8.47 1.48 -3.76
N SER A 192 8.78 2.73 -3.38
CA SER A 192 10.14 3.13 -3.01
C SER A 192 10.60 2.46 -1.70
N LEU A 193 9.72 2.35 -0.71
CA LEU A 193 9.99 1.64 0.54
C LEU A 193 10.19 0.13 0.31
N ALA A 194 9.32 -0.50 -0.50
CA ALA A 194 9.46 -1.91 -0.85
C ALA A 194 10.79 -2.22 -1.53
N ALA A 195 11.21 -1.37 -2.47
CA ALA A 195 12.49 -1.49 -3.15
C ALA A 195 13.67 -1.35 -2.18
N ALA A 196 13.66 -0.32 -1.31
CA ALA A 196 14.74 -0.08 -0.36
C ALA A 196 14.84 -1.15 0.74
N LEU A 197 13.72 -1.77 1.10
CA LEU A 197 13.65 -2.88 2.06
C LEU A 197 13.92 -4.25 1.43
N HIS A 198 14.19 -4.32 0.10
CA HIS A 198 14.31 -5.57 -0.64
C HIS A 198 13.13 -6.51 -0.35
N ALA A 199 11.91 -5.95 -0.40
CA ALA A 199 10.71 -6.68 -0.06
C ALA A 199 10.49 -7.87 -1.00
N GLU A 200 10.03 -8.99 -0.45
CA GLU A 200 9.61 -10.16 -1.21
C GLU A 200 8.39 -9.81 -2.07
N LYS A 201 7.47 -9.00 -1.52
CA LYS A 201 6.23 -8.63 -2.19
C LYS A 201 5.79 -7.22 -1.83
N LEU A 202 5.26 -6.50 -2.82
CA LEU A 202 4.50 -5.27 -2.64
C LEU A 202 3.04 -5.52 -3.02
N LEU A 203 2.10 -5.26 -2.12
CA LEU A 203 0.67 -5.29 -2.39
C LEU A 203 0.11 -3.87 -2.48
N LEU A 204 -0.46 -3.50 -3.62
CA LEU A 204 -1.19 -2.26 -3.81
C LEU A 204 -2.69 -2.54 -3.71
N MET A 205 -3.31 -2.22 -2.58
CA MET A 205 -4.76 -2.30 -2.42
C MET A 205 -5.44 -1.15 -3.16
N THR A 206 -6.46 -1.45 -3.93
CA THR A 206 -7.19 -0.51 -4.78
C THR A 206 -8.68 -0.88 -4.85
N ASP A 207 -9.48 -0.04 -5.51
CA ASP A 207 -10.93 -0.24 -5.66
C ASP A 207 -11.29 -0.93 -6.99
N ILE A 208 -10.39 -1.73 -7.53
CA ILE A 208 -10.57 -2.52 -8.75
C ILE A 208 -9.99 -3.92 -8.55
N SER A 209 -10.52 -4.90 -9.30
CA SER A 209 -10.10 -6.31 -9.20
C SER A 209 -8.64 -6.54 -9.62
N GLY A 210 -8.10 -5.69 -10.49
CA GLY A 210 -6.76 -5.80 -11.06
C GLY A 210 -6.71 -5.21 -12.47
N LEU A 211 -5.81 -5.70 -13.31
CA LEU A 211 -5.74 -5.34 -14.73
C LEU A 211 -6.67 -6.24 -15.52
N LEU A 212 -7.68 -5.66 -16.18
CA LEU A 212 -8.62 -6.37 -17.04
C LEU A 212 -8.21 -6.19 -18.49
N MET A 213 -8.34 -7.25 -19.30
CA MET A 213 -8.18 -7.14 -20.76
C MET A 213 -9.31 -6.29 -21.35
N ASP A 214 -10.54 -6.49 -20.90
CA ASP A 214 -11.71 -5.64 -21.16
C ASP A 214 -12.19 -5.03 -19.84
N LYS A 215 -12.19 -3.69 -19.74
CA LYS A 215 -12.54 -2.96 -18.51
C LYS A 215 -13.98 -3.18 -18.03
N GLU A 216 -14.87 -3.56 -18.93
CA GLU A 216 -16.29 -3.79 -18.65
C GLU A 216 -16.58 -5.26 -18.28
N ASP A 217 -15.56 -6.15 -18.36
CA ASP A 217 -15.71 -7.58 -18.09
C ASP A 217 -14.68 -8.05 -17.04
N GLU A 218 -15.12 -8.23 -15.80
CA GLU A 218 -14.27 -8.71 -14.70
C GLU A 218 -13.73 -10.14 -14.93
N SER A 219 -14.37 -10.95 -15.79
CA SER A 219 -13.89 -12.30 -16.13
C SER A 219 -12.60 -12.28 -16.95
N THR A 220 -12.22 -11.11 -17.47
CA THR A 220 -10.99 -10.90 -18.27
C THR A 220 -9.80 -10.47 -17.43
N LEU A 221 -9.81 -10.71 -16.11
CA LEU A 221 -8.72 -10.39 -15.22
C LEU A 221 -7.42 -11.09 -15.64
N ILE A 222 -6.37 -10.31 -15.78
CA ILE A 222 -5.02 -10.80 -16.10
C ILE A 222 -4.31 -11.04 -14.76
N HIS A 223 -4.11 -12.30 -14.40
CA HIS A 223 -3.52 -12.66 -13.11
C HIS A 223 -2.01 -12.48 -13.05
N ASP A 224 -1.31 -12.63 -14.17
CA ASP A 224 0.16 -12.60 -14.25
C ASP A 224 0.62 -11.75 -15.43
N VAL A 225 1.58 -10.85 -15.19
CA VAL A 225 2.12 -9.93 -16.20
C VAL A 225 3.62 -9.81 -16.02
N GLN A 226 4.41 -10.15 -17.02
CA GLN A 226 5.82 -9.80 -17.05
C GLN A 226 6.00 -8.30 -17.32
N VAL A 227 6.94 -7.67 -16.62
CA VAL A 227 7.25 -6.23 -16.80
C VAL A 227 7.60 -5.90 -18.26
N SER A 228 8.14 -6.85 -19.00
CA SER A 228 8.45 -6.73 -20.43
C SER A 228 7.22 -6.57 -21.33
N GLU A 229 6.03 -7.00 -20.89
CA GLU A 229 4.77 -6.95 -21.64
C GLU A 229 4.06 -5.59 -21.53
N ILE A 230 4.41 -4.79 -20.51
CA ILE A 230 3.75 -3.51 -20.19
C ILE A 230 3.70 -2.54 -21.38
N PRO A 231 4.77 -2.34 -22.19
CA PRO A 231 4.68 -1.47 -23.36
C PRO A 231 3.64 -1.92 -24.38
N SER A 232 3.50 -3.23 -24.58
CA SER A 232 2.50 -3.82 -25.49
C SER A 232 1.08 -3.57 -24.95
N LEU A 233 0.82 -3.85 -23.67
CA LEU A 233 -0.48 -3.65 -23.01
C LEU A 233 -0.90 -2.15 -23.02
N LYS A 234 0.07 -1.23 -22.85
CA LYS A 234 -0.17 0.21 -23.02
C LYS A 234 -0.56 0.57 -24.45
N SER A 235 0.14 0.03 -25.46
CA SER A 235 -0.14 0.31 -26.87
C SER A 235 -1.49 -0.25 -27.33
N GLN A 236 -1.95 -1.32 -26.73
CA GLN A 236 -3.26 -1.93 -26.97
C GLN A 236 -4.41 -1.22 -26.23
N GLY A 237 -4.10 -0.25 -25.36
CA GLY A 237 -5.09 0.49 -24.57
C GLY A 237 -5.63 -0.27 -23.35
N VAL A 238 -5.13 -1.46 -23.07
CA VAL A 238 -5.46 -2.26 -21.87
C VAL A 238 -5.06 -1.49 -20.62
N ILE A 239 -3.85 -0.92 -20.61
CA ILE A 239 -3.38 -0.04 -19.55
C ILE A 239 -3.66 1.40 -19.93
N SER A 240 -4.60 2.06 -19.24
CA SER A 240 -4.99 3.45 -19.54
C SER A 240 -5.48 4.19 -18.31
N GLY A 241 -5.59 5.53 -18.42
CA GLY A 241 -6.16 6.38 -17.37
C GLY A 241 -5.45 6.24 -16.03
N GLY A 242 -6.23 6.13 -14.96
CA GLY A 242 -5.75 6.02 -13.57
C GLY A 242 -4.94 4.76 -13.25
N MET A 243 -4.97 3.74 -14.12
CA MET A 243 -4.13 2.53 -13.96
C MET A 243 -2.66 2.78 -14.30
N ILE A 244 -2.37 3.69 -15.22
CA ILE A 244 -0.99 3.96 -15.67
C ILE A 244 -0.05 4.24 -14.48
N PRO A 245 -0.32 5.22 -13.60
CA PRO A 245 0.57 5.51 -12.49
C PRO A 245 0.72 4.35 -11.49
N LYS A 246 -0.33 3.55 -11.28
CA LYS A 246 -0.26 2.38 -10.39
C LYS A 246 0.64 1.29 -10.95
N ILE A 247 0.45 0.96 -12.23
CA ILE A 247 1.28 -0.04 -12.91
C ILE A 247 2.73 0.46 -13.03
N ASP A 248 2.95 1.75 -13.30
CA ASP A 248 4.28 2.32 -13.33
C ASP A 248 4.99 2.19 -11.96
N CYS A 249 4.27 2.34 -10.84
CA CYS A 249 4.80 2.07 -9.50
C CYS A 249 5.16 0.57 -9.32
N CYS A 250 4.31 -0.36 -9.78
CA CYS A 250 4.60 -1.80 -9.74
C CYS A 250 5.86 -2.14 -10.55
N VAL A 251 5.92 -1.67 -11.79
CA VAL A 251 7.06 -1.87 -12.71
C VAL A 251 8.35 -1.32 -12.13
N GLU A 252 8.32 -0.10 -11.60
CA GLU A 252 9.49 0.51 -10.98
C GLU A 252 9.97 -0.27 -9.75
N ALA A 253 9.06 -0.73 -8.91
CA ALA A 253 9.41 -1.55 -7.75
C ALA A 253 10.09 -2.87 -8.17
N VAL A 254 9.56 -3.57 -9.17
CA VAL A 254 10.17 -4.80 -9.71
C VAL A 254 11.56 -4.51 -10.29
N ARG A 255 11.71 -3.46 -11.10
CA ARG A 255 13.00 -3.06 -11.67
C ARG A 255 14.05 -2.71 -10.61
N ARG A 256 13.61 -2.27 -9.44
CA ARG A 256 14.47 -1.95 -8.30
C ARG A 256 14.66 -3.11 -7.33
N GLY A 257 14.21 -4.32 -7.69
CA GLY A 257 14.54 -5.56 -6.98
C GLY A 257 13.46 -6.13 -6.07
N VAL A 258 12.23 -5.58 -6.06
CA VAL A 258 11.08 -6.26 -5.45
C VAL A 258 10.74 -7.47 -6.32
N LEU A 259 10.64 -8.66 -5.72
CA LEU A 259 10.45 -9.88 -6.52
C LEU A 259 9.09 -9.93 -7.21
N GLN A 260 8.03 -9.51 -6.52
CA GLN A 260 6.67 -9.50 -7.03
C GLN A 260 5.92 -8.26 -6.53
N THR A 261 5.12 -7.66 -7.39
CA THR A 261 4.21 -6.58 -7.02
C THR A 261 2.80 -6.95 -7.47
N ASN A 262 1.80 -6.74 -6.63
CA ASN A 262 0.43 -7.10 -6.94
C ASN A 262 -0.51 -5.90 -6.76
N ILE A 263 -1.45 -5.78 -7.67
CA ILE A 263 -2.64 -4.93 -7.52
C ILE A 263 -3.77 -5.85 -7.07
N ILE A 264 -4.36 -5.58 -5.90
CA ILE A 264 -5.42 -6.40 -5.30
C ILE A 264 -6.65 -5.56 -4.98
N ASP A 265 -7.82 -6.20 -4.98
CA ASP A 265 -9.09 -5.56 -4.68
C ASP A 265 -9.29 -5.37 -3.17
N GLY A 266 -9.20 -4.13 -2.72
CA GLY A 266 -9.46 -3.76 -1.33
C GLY A 266 -10.94 -3.71 -0.94
N ARG A 267 -11.87 -3.94 -1.89
CA ARG A 267 -13.31 -4.04 -1.62
C ARG A 267 -13.73 -5.41 -1.10
N ILE A 268 -12.82 -6.38 -1.16
CA ILE A 268 -13.08 -7.75 -0.75
C ILE A 268 -12.39 -8.02 0.60
N PRO A 269 -13.13 -8.47 1.63
CA PRO A 269 -12.55 -8.82 2.92
C PRO A 269 -11.48 -9.91 2.76
N HIS A 270 -10.40 -9.79 3.51
CA HIS A 270 -9.29 -10.75 3.54
C HIS A 270 -8.57 -10.98 2.21
N SER A 271 -8.65 -10.02 1.26
CA SER A 271 -7.96 -10.09 -0.04
C SER A 271 -6.44 -10.24 0.09
N ILE A 272 -5.85 -9.72 1.16
CA ILE A 272 -4.42 -9.87 1.46
C ILE A 272 -4.06 -11.34 1.73
N LEU A 273 -4.86 -12.03 2.54
CA LEU A 273 -4.63 -13.46 2.84
C LEU A 273 -4.87 -14.33 1.62
N MET A 274 -5.90 -14.04 0.84
CA MET A 274 -6.19 -14.74 -0.41
C MET A 274 -5.01 -14.62 -1.39
N GLU A 275 -4.43 -13.43 -1.54
CA GLU A 275 -3.29 -13.21 -2.41
C GLU A 275 -2.00 -13.90 -1.91
N LEU A 276 -1.77 -13.97 -0.60
CA LEU A 276 -0.52 -14.51 -0.05
C LEU A 276 -0.57 -15.99 0.24
N PHE A 277 -1.74 -16.56 0.53
CA PHE A 277 -1.89 -17.90 1.08
C PHE A 277 -2.74 -18.83 0.21
N THR A 278 -2.94 -18.50 -1.07
CA THR A 278 -3.57 -19.38 -2.05
C THR A 278 -2.79 -19.41 -3.37
N ASP A 279 -2.99 -20.46 -4.17
CA ASP A 279 -2.36 -20.64 -5.49
C ASP A 279 -3.05 -19.78 -6.58
N GLU A 280 -4.34 -19.50 -6.41
CA GLU A 280 -5.16 -18.88 -7.46
C GLU A 280 -4.80 -17.41 -7.69
N GLY A 281 -4.16 -16.75 -6.70
CA GLY A 281 -3.91 -15.30 -6.75
C GLY A 281 -5.22 -14.51 -6.71
N PHE A 282 -5.17 -13.28 -6.21
CA PHE A 282 -6.38 -12.48 -5.99
C PHE A 282 -6.35 -11.12 -6.69
N GLY A 283 -5.58 -10.99 -7.73
CA GLY A 283 -5.42 -9.73 -8.45
C GLY A 283 -4.51 -9.89 -9.64
N THR A 284 -3.76 -8.85 -9.96
CA THR A 284 -2.75 -8.90 -11.02
C THR A 284 -1.37 -8.82 -10.40
N MET A 285 -0.56 -9.83 -10.63
CA MET A 285 0.84 -9.91 -10.25
C MET A 285 1.74 -9.39 -11.38
N PHE A 286 2.74 -8.57 -11.01
CA PHE A 286 3.80 -8.11 -11.91
C PHE A 286 5.14 -8.64 -11.40
N HIS A 287 5.96 -9.18 -12.32
CA HIS A 287 7.28 -9.74 -12.01
C HIS A 287 8.28 -9.50 -13.16
N GLY A 288 9.57 -9.75 -12.91
CA GLY A 288 10.66 -9.58 -13.87
C GLY A 288 10.77 -10.70 -14.90
#